data_2518fb1b23dbf5b1e67d23dc6b38f550
#
_entry.id   2518fb1b23dbf5b1e67d23dc6b38f550
#
_cell.length_a   1.000
_cell.length_b   1.000
_cell.length_c   1.000
_cell.angle_alpha   90.00
_cell.angle_beta   90.00
_cell.angle_gamma   90.00
#
_symmetry.space_group_name_H-M   'P 1'
#
loop_
_entity.id
_entity.type
_entity.pdbx_description
1 polymer ?
#
loop_
_entity_poly.entity_id
_entity_poly.type
_entity_poly.pdbx_seq_one_letter_code
_entity_poly.pdbx_strand_id
1 'polypeptide(L)'
;MNFVLRFLLRVAITVAMMCIGGRPGATAPLDPSGTWLVEDGRARIRLERCGPQRDRICGFIVWMKQPVDERGQPYRDDQNPNPDKRARALLGHQLLMGLQVTPEGRFAGDIYNAEDGKFYSVSLWRESSDRLKLKGCLIRLLCQTQTWQQTVDVLPGQLVGLTGDVNGPRADKEWANAPAPKPVQAKAK
;
A
#
# COMPACT_ATOMS: atom_id res chain seq x y z
N MET A 1 -35.14 -50.50 26.41
CA MET A 1 -34.74 -49.11 26.02
C MET A 1 -34.46 -49.18 24.54
N ASN A 2 -35.35 -48.55 23.77
CA ASN A 2 -35.74 -48.96 22.42
C ASN A 2 -34.70 -48.72 21.36
N PHE A 3 -34.57 -49.67 20.45
CA PHE A 3 -33.70 -49.60 19.24
C PHE A 3 -33.88 -48.30 18.42
N VAL A 4 -35.10 -47.78 18.38
CA VAL A 4 -35.46 -46.51 17.73
C VAL A 4 -34.77 -45.31 18.39
N LEU A 5 -34.67 -45.27 19.73
CA LEU A 5 -34.01 -44.17 20.43
C LEU A 5 -32.49 -44.14 20.20
N ARG A 6 -31.86 -45.30 20.07
CA ARG A 6 -30.42 -45.41 19.72
C ARG A 6 -30.14 -45.00 18.30
N PHE A 7 -31.09 -45.25 17.37
CA PHE A 7 -30.95 -44.89 15.96
C PHE A 7 -31.08 -43.36 15.77
N LEU A 8 -32.05 -42.74 16.45
CA LEU A 8 -32.26 -41.29 16.43
C LEU A 8 -31.10 -40.53 17.08
N LEU A 9 -30.50 -41.06 18.14
CA LEU A 9 -29.34 -40.46 18.78
C LEU A 9 -28.06 -40.50 17.89
N ARG A 10 -27.89 -41.57 17.11
CA ARG A 10 -26.77 -41.69 16.17
C ARG A 10 -26.92 -40.78 14.96
N VAL A 11 -28.13 -40.59 14.44
CA VAL A 11 -28.41 -39.65 13.33
C VAL A 11 -28.24 -38.21 13.78
N ALA A 12 -28.62 -37.85 14.99
CA ALA A 12 -28.43 -36.50 15.53
C ALA A 12 -26.93 -36.12 15.70
N ILE A 13 -26.10 -37.09 16.10
CA ILE A 13 -24.65 -36.88 16.28
C ILE A 13 -23.94 -36.74 14.91
N THR A 14 -24.35 -37.46 13.88
CA THR A 14 -23.78 -37.33 12.53
C THR A 14 -24.14 -36.03 11.82
N VAL A 15 -25.33 -35.49 12.06
CA VAL A 15 -25.76 -34.19 11.51
C VAL A 15 -25.06 -33.02 12.21
N ALA A 16 -24.77 -33.10 13.50
CA ALA A 16 -24.07 -32.06 14.26
C ALA A 16 -22.59 -31.92 13.87
N MET A 17 -21.98 -32.95 13.28
CA MET A 17 -20.56 -32.94 12.92
C MET A 17 -20.29 -32.37 11.52
N MET A 18 -21.32 -32.11 10.69
CA MET A 18 -21.20 -31.55 9.34
C MET A 18 -21.25 -30.02 9.28
N CYS A 19 -21.44 -29.33 10.39
CA CYS A 19 -21.53 -27.86 10.45
C CYS A 19 -20.22 -27.15 10.84
N ILE A 20 -19.07 -27.85 10.82
CA ILE A 20 -17.78 -27.16 10.90
C ILE A 20 -17.44 -26.68 9.48
N GLY A 21 -18.25 -25.74 8.99
CA GLY A 21 -17.95 -24.96 7.79
C GLY A 21 -16.68 -24.17 8.06
N GLY A 22 -15.54 -24.67 7.61
CA GLY A 22 -14.30 -23.90 7.59
C GLY A 22 -14.58 -22.58 6.84
N ARG A 23 -14.50 -21.46 7.54
CA ARG A 23 -14.46 -20.16 6.86
C ARG A 23 -13.29 -20.22 5.88
N PRO A 24 -13.48 -19.90 4.59
CA PRO A 24 -12.37 -19.77 3.69
C PRO A 24 -11.42 -18.74 4.31
N GLY A 25 -10.27 -19.19 4.77
CA GLY A 25 -9.24 -18.31 5.30
C GLY A 25 -8.87 -17.33 4.19
N ALA A 26 -9.06 -16.05 4.42
CA ALA A 26 -8.56 -15.04 3.48
C ALA A 26 -7.06 -15.27 3.32
N THR A 27 -6.64 -15.62 2.10
CA THR A 27 -5.22 -15.79 1.78
C THR A 27 -4.53 -14.46 2.03
N ALA A 28 -3.45 -14.46 2.81
CA ALA A 28 -2.69 -13.24 3.05
C ALA A 28 -2.22 -12.66 1.70
N PRO A 29 -2.29 -11.33 1.51
CA PRO A 29 -1.85 -10.72 0.27
C PRO A 29 -0.36 -10.98 0.04
N LEU A 30 0.03 -11.14 -1.23
CA LEU A 30 1.44 -11.22 -1.61
C LEU A 30 2.16 -9.95 -1.14
N ASP A 31 3.35 -10.10 -0.58
CA ASP A 31 4.15 -8.97 -0.11
C ASP A 31 4.57 -8.09 -1.28
N PRO A 32 4.18 -6.80 -1.32
CA PRO A 32 4.53 -5.89 -2.38
C PRO A 32 5.90 -5.23 -2.19
N SER A 33 6.64 -5.55 -1.13
CA SER A 33 7.95 -4.94 -0.85
C SER A 33 8.90 -5.12 -2.03
N GLY A 34 9.69 -4.08 -2.32
CA GLY A 34 10.62 -4.06 -3.44
C GLY A 34 10.63 -2.70 -4.16
N THR A 35 11.39 -2.60 -5.26
CA THR A 35 11.48 -1.39 -6.07
C THR A 35 10.69 -1.58 -7.37
N TRP A 36 9.86 -0.61 -7.69
CA TRP A 36 8.88 -0.67 -8.78
C TRP A 36 9.02 0.54 -9.69
N LEU A 37 9.13 0.32 -10.99
CA LEU A 37 9.04 1.36 -12.02
C LEU A 37 7.57 1.70 -12.25
N VAL A 38 7.19 2.95 -12.09
CA VAL A 38 5.83 3.42 -12.39
C VAL A 38 5.52 3.28 -13.88
N GLU A 39 4.23 3.19 -14.24
CA GLU A 39 3.76 2.85 -15.59
C GLU A 39 4.33 3.74 -16.69
N ASP A 40 4.49 5.05 -16.44
CA ASP A 40 5.03 6.02 -17.37
C ASP A 40 6.58 6.09 -17.39
N GLY A 41 7.23 5.29 -16.55
CA GLY A 41 8.70 5.19 -16.49
C GLY A 41 9.40 6.41 -15.87
N ARG A 42 8.68 7.37 -15.29
CA ARG A 42 9.26 8.61 -14.75
C ARG A 42 9.94 8.45 -13.40
N ALA A 43 9.56 7.44 -12.62
CA ALA A 43 10.08 7.26 -11.27
C ALA A 43 10.16 5.78 -10.88
N ARG A 44 11.02 5.47 -9.90
CA ARG A 44 11.01 4.20 -9.17
C ARG A 44 10.57 4.45 -7.75
N ILE A 45 9.63 3.63 -7.31
CA ILE A 45 9.05 3.67 -5.97
C ILE A 45 9.51 2.43 -5.22
N ARG A 46 10.14 2.61 -4.07
CA ARG A 46 10.47 1.53 -3.15
C ARG A 46 9.36 1.37 -2.15
N LEU A 47 8.78 0.18 -2.10
CA LEU A 47 7.78 -0.23 -1.12
C LEU A 47 8.47 -1.00 0.01
N GLU A 48 8.13 -0.63 1.24
CA GLU A 48 8.72 -1.21 2.46
C GLU A 48 7.62 -1.50 3.48
N ARG A 49 7.87 -2.53 4.29
CA ARG A 49 7.08 -2.75 5.50
C ARG A 49 7.39 -1.64 6.52
N CYS A 50 6.35 -0.98 7.01
CA CYS A 50 6.45 0.13 7.95
C CYS A 50 5.39 0.02 9.06
N GLY A 51 5.38 1.02 9.95
CA GLY A 51 4.56 1.01 11.14
C GLY A 51 5.21 0.24 12.30
N PRO A 52 4.68 0.39 13.52
CA PRO A 52 5.27 -0.22 14.73
C PRO A 52 5.36 -1.75 14.66
N GLN A 53 4.40 -2.39 13.99
CA GLN A 53 4.32 -3.86 13.86
C GLN A 53 4.77 -4.34 12.47
N ARG A 54 5.28 -3.44 11.62
CA ARG A 54 5.66 -3.72 10.22
C ARG A 54 4.53 -4.39 9.40
N ASP A 55 3.32 -4.08 9.72
CA ASP A 55 2.08 -4.61 9.12
C ASP A 55 1.51 -3.72 8.01
N ARG A 56 2.11 -2.55 7.80
CA ARG A 56 1.73 -1.56 6.79
C ARG A 56 2.73 -1.50 5.65
N ILE A 57 2.32 -0.88 4.54
CA ILE A 57 3.19 -0.60 3.39
C ILE A 57 3.38 0.90 3.24
N CYS A 58 4.62 1.35 3.29
CA CYS A 58 5.03 2.70 2.92
C CYS A 58 5.72 2.68 1.56
N GLY A 59 5.60 3.77 0.81
CA GLY A 59 6.24 3.91 -0.50
C GLY A 59 7.03 5.21 -0.60
N PHE A 60 8.22 5.13 -1.21
CA PHE A 60 9.17 6.23 -1.31
C PHE A 60 9.68 6.39 -2.74
N ILE A 61 9.82 7.63 -3.21
CA ILE A 61 10.47 7.93 -4.48
C ILE A 61 11.97 7.69 -4.31
N VAL A 62 12.50 6.61 -4.88
CA VAL A 62 13.93 6.29 -4.76
C VAL A 62 14.73 6.65 -6.01
N TRP A 63 14.06 6.91 -7.13
CA TRP A 63 14.68 7.37 -8.37
C TRP A 63 13.67 8.15 -9.20
N MET A 64 14.16 9.17 -9.90
CA MET A 64 13.40 9.97 -10.86
C MET A 64 14.21 10.07 -12.16
N LYS A 65 13.54 9.94 -13.31
CA LYS A 65 14.15 10.12 -14.63
C LYS A 65 14.70 11.53 -14.81
N GLN A 66 14.01 12.51 -14.26
CA GLN A 66 14.41 13.91 -14.20
C GLN A 66 14.31 14.37 -12.76
N PRO A 67 15.38 14.28 -11.95
CA PRO A 67 15.35 14.66 -10.54
C PRO A 67 15.50 16.17 -10.31
N VAL A 68 15.89 16.92 -11.36
CA VAL A 68 16.12 18.36 -11.31
C VAL A 68 15.37 19.07 -12.45
N ASP A 69 15.09 20.35 -12.25
CA ASP A 69 14.51 21.23 -13.26
C ASP A 69 15.53 21.70 -14.29
N GLU A 70 15.12 22.56 -15.23
CA GLU A 70 15.99 23.11 -16.29
C GLU A 70 17.15 23.97 -15.76
N ARG A 71 17.06 24.43 -14.49
CA ARG A 71 18.09 25.20 -13.79
C ARG A 71 19.02 24.33 -12.95
N GLY A 72 18.84 22.99 -12.99
CA GLY A 72 19.59 22.05 -12.17
C GLY A 72 19.17 22.01 -10.70
N GLN A 73 18.03 22.58 -10.35
CA GLN A 73 17.51 22.56 -8.98
C GLN A 73 16.65 21.31 -8.76
N PRO A 74 16.79 20.62 -7.60
CA PRO A 74 15.93 19.49 -7.28
C PRO A 74 14.45 19.89 -7.27
N TYR A 75 13.60 19.07 -7.91
CA TYR A 75 12.16 19.21 -7.74
C TYR A 75 11.78 19.10 -6.27
N ARG A 76 10.88 19.99 -5.84
CA ARG A 76 10.45 20.12 -4.45
C ARG A 76 8.96 19.92 -4.30
N ASP A 77 8.53 19.77 -3.07
CA ASP A 77 7.13 19.60 -2.68
C ASP A 77 6.41 20.96 -2.57
N ASP A 78 6.54 21.79 -3.60
CA ASP A 78 6.13 23.20 -3.61
C ASP A 78 4.63 23.40 -3.36
N GLN A 79 3.80 22.40 -3.73
CA GLN A 79 2.36 22.42 -3.55
C GLN A 79 1.92 21.91 -2.17
N ASN A 80 2.85 21.58 -1.28
CA ASN A 80 2.47 21.07 0.05
C ASN A 80 1.62 22.11 0.80
N PRO A 81 0.46 21.70 1.36
CA PRO A 81 -0.38 22.60 2.16
C PRO A 81 0.35 23.16 3.39
N ASN A 82 1.31 22.40 3.95
CA ASN A 82 2.19 22.89 5.02
C ASN A 82 3.41 23.60 4.43
N PRO A 83 3.57 24.93 4.61
CA PRO A 83 4.69 25.70 4.06
C PRO A 83 6.07 25.17 4.49
N ASP A 84 6.19 24.64 5.72
CA ASP A 84 7.45 24.12 6.25
C ASP A 84 7.96 22.87 5.51
N LYS A 85 7.07 22.24 4.75
CA LYS A 85 7.38 21.03 3.98
C LYS A 85 7.71 21.32 2.50
N ARG A 86 7.45 22.52 2.00
CA ARG A 86 7.64 22.89 0.58
C ARG A 86 9.09 22.81 0.12
N ALA A 87 10.04 23.01 1.02
CA ALA A 87 11.47 22.91 0.70
C ALA A 87 11.98 21.46 0.53
N ARG A 88 11.16 20.43 0.80
CA ARG A 88 11.59 19.03 0.69
C ARG A 88 11.80 18.63 -0.76
N ALA A 89 12.90 17.93 -1.05
CA ALA A 89 13.09 17.33 -2.35
C ALA A 89 12.11 16.18 -2.58
N LEU A 90 11.62 16.03 -3.83
CA LEU A 90 10.75 14.92 -4.20
C LEU A 90 11.51 13.58 -4.22
N LEU A 91 12.79 13.58 -4.62
CA LEU A 91 13.62 12.40 -4.50
C LEU A 91 13.83 12.05 -3.02
N GLY A 92 13.48 10.85 -2.64
CA GLY A 92 13.48 10.38 -1.26
C GLY A 92 12.18 10.66 -0.49
N HIS A 93 11.21 11.32 -1.11
CA HIS A 93 9.94 11.64 -0.46
C HIS A 93 9.04 10.41 -0.27
N GLN A 94 8.36 10.34 0.87
CA GLN A 94 7.32 9.35 1.12
C GLN A 94 6.03 9.77 0.42
N LEU A 95 5.48 8.89 -0.40
CA LEU A 95 4.22 9.13 -1.12
C LEU A 95 3.08 8.19 -0.69
N LEU A 96 3.39 6.94 -0.30
CA LEU A 96 2.38 6.02 0.24
C LEU A 96 2.45 5.98 1.76
N MET A 97 1.30 6.19 2.41
CA MET A 97 1.20 6.54 3.82
C MET A 97 0.75 5.40 4.71
N GLY A 98 1.52 4.29 4.71
CA GLY A 98 1.23 3.17 5.60
C GLY A 98 -0.06 2.45 5.23
N LEU A 99 -0.16 1.97 3.98
CA LEU A 99 -1.31 1.21 3.50
C LEU A 99 -1.54 -0.03 4.36
N GLN A 100 -2.79 -0.33 4.68
CA GLN A 100 -3.21 -1.45 5.52
C GLN A 100 -3.83 -2.57 4.69
N VAL A 101 -3.73 -3.80 5.18
CA VAL A 101 -4.38 -4.96 4.55
C VAL A 101 -5.88 -4.84 4.69
N THR A 102 -6.59 -5.05 3.57
CA THR A 102 -8.05 -5.11 3.52
C THR A 102 -8.55 -6.56 3.57
N PRO A 103 -9.83 -6.78 3.90
CA PRO A 103 -10.44 -8.11 3.86
C PRO A 103 -10.34 -8.80 2.49
N GLU A 104 -10.26 -8.01 1.40
CA GLU A 104 -10.12 -8.51 0.03
C GLU A 104 -8.67 -8.89 -0.33
N GLY A 105 -7.74 -8.87 0.62
CA GLY A 105 -6.34 -9.22 0.41
C GLY A 105 -5.57 -8.20 -0.42
N ARG A 106 -5.88 -6.92 -0.27
CA ARG A 106 -5.16 -5.80 -0.87
C ARG A 106 -4.60 -4.89 0.21
N PHE A 107 -3.70 -3.99 -0.16
CA PHE A 107 -3.26 -2.90 0.71
C PHE A 107 -3.99 -1.63 0.30
N ALA A 108 -4.63 -0.94 1.24
CA ALA A 108 -5.37 0.30 0.97
C ALA A 108 -5.03 1.40 1.98
N GLY A 109 -5.15 2.63 1.53
CA GLY A 109 -4.85 3.84 2.30
C GLY A 109 -4.72 5.04 1.37
N ASP A 110 -3.80 5.95 1.70
CA ASP A 110 -3.65 7.19 0.97
C ASP A 110 -2.29 7.29 0.27
N ILE A 111 -2.31 7.89 -0.92
CA ILE A 111 -1.14 8.36 -1.66
C ILE A 111 -1.14 9.88 -1.68
N TYR A 112 0.00 10.48 -1.39
CA TYR A 112 0.22 11.90 -1.54
C TYR A 112 0.69 12.22 -2.97
N ASN A 113 0.04 13.20 -3.61
CA ASN A 113 0.45 13.73 -4.91
C ASN A 113 1.11 15.10 -4.72
N ALA A 114 2.41 15.18 -4.95
CA ALA A 114 3.17 16.42 -4.81
C ALA A 114 2.88 17.45 -5.93
N GLU A 115 2.26 17.04 -7.04
CA GLU A 115 1.91 17.95 -8.15
C GLU A 115 0.77 18.91 -7.76
N ASP A 116 -0.11 18.48 -6.84
CA ASP A 116 -1.26 19.30 -6.41
C ASP A 116 -1.40 19.39 -4.87
N GLY A 117 -0.48 18.77 -4.12
CA GLY A 117 -0.46 18.81 -2.66
C GLY A 117 -1.59 18.05 -1.98
N LYS A 118 -2.25 17.11 -2.67
CA LYS A 118 -3.43 16.41 -2.18
C LYS A 118 -3.19 14.94 -1.91
N PHE A 119 -4.07 14.38 -1.09
CA PHE A 119 -4.15 12.96 -0.82
C PHE A 119 -5.27 12.31 -1.62
N TYR A 120 -5.00 11.11 -2.14
CA TYR A 120 -5.94 10.31 -2.87
C TYR A 120 -6.00 8.91 -2.29
N SER A 121 -7.20 8.35 -2.18
CA SER A 121 -7.35 6.98 -1.72
C SER A 121 -6.88 6.01 -2.79
N VAL A 122 -6.05 5.04 -2.37
CA VAL A 122 -5.51 4.03 -3.25
C VAL A 122 -5.70 2.63 -2.69
N SER A 123 -5.74 1.66 -3.58
CA SER A 123 -5.54 0.25 -3.27
C SER A 123 -4.43 -0.32 -4.14
N LEU A 124 -3.60 -1.16 -3.53
CA LEU A 124 -2.39 -1.73 -4.11
C LEU A 124 -2.40 -3.24 -3.90
N TRP A 125 -2.03 -3.99 -4.93
CA TRP A 125 -1.86 -5.45 -4.83
C TRP A 125 -0.82 -5.95 -5.82
N ARG A 126 -0.09 -6.98 -5.42
CA ARG A 126 0.84 -7.67 -6.30
C ARG A 126 0.06 -8.65 -7.17
N GLU A 127 0.10 -8.46 -8.50
CA GLU A 127 -0.59 -9.30 -9.47
C GLU A 127 0.24 -10.55 -9.82
N SER A 128 1.57 -10.37 -9.95
CA SER A 128 2.55 -11.42 -10.21
C SER A 128 3.88 -11.12 -9.51
N SER A 129 4.88 -11.95 -9.75
CA SER A 129 6.24 -11.70 -9.20
C SER A 129 6.84 -10.38 -9.64
N ASP A 130 6.49 -9.90 -10.84
CA ASP A 130 7.07 -8.74 -11.52
C ASP A 130 6.08 -7.60 -11.75
N ARG A 131 4.78 -7.77 -11.39
CA ARG A 131 3.72 -6.78 -11.62
C ARG A 131 2.99 -6.40 -10.35
N LEU A 132 2.87 -5.09 -10.16
CA LEU A 132 2.11 -4.47 -9.09
C LEU A 132 1.00 -3.62 -9.70
N LYS A 133 -0.19 -3.69 -9.17
CA LYS A 133 -1.33 -2.83 -9.54
C LYS A 133 -1.55 -1.79 -8.46
N LEU A 134 -1.66 -0.53 -8.87
CA LEU A 134 -2.07 0.58 -8.03
C LEU A 134 -3.36 1.18 -8.61
N LYS A 135 -4.46 1.11 -7.88
CA LYS A 135 -5.72 1.75 -8.24
C LYS A 135 -5.94 2.98 -7.37
N GLY A 136 -5.92 4.15 -7.97
CA GLY A 136 -6.26 5.42 -7.35
C GLY A 136 -7.63 5.91 -7.78
N CYS A 137 -8.38 6.56 -6.88
CA CYS A 137 -9.69 7.11 -7.16
C CYS A 137 -9.75 8.59 -6.73
N LEU A 138 -10.13 9.47 -7.66
CA LEU A 138 -10.45 10.88 -7.36
C LEU A 138 -11.76 10.98 -6.58
N ILE A 139 -12.77 10.25 -7.06
CA ILE A 139 -14.07 10.05 -6.42
C ILE A 139 -14.46 8.59 -6.62
N ARG A 140 -15.48 8.10 -5.91
CA ARG A 140 -15.89 6.67 -5.96
C ARG A 140 -16.05 6.08 -7.36
N LEU A 141 -16.33 6.90 -8.37
CA LEU A 141 -16.63 6.48 -9.74
C LEU A 141 -15.50 6.77 -10.74
N LEU A 142 -14.54 7.64 -10.39
CA LEU A 142 -13.42 8.01 -11.26
C LEU A 142 -12.14 7.41 -10.70
N CYS A 143 -11.89 6.17 -11.06
CA CYS A 143 -10.69 5.43 -10.66
C CYS A 143 -9.83 5.11 -11.88
N GLN A 144 -8.51 5.22 -11.70
CA GLN A 144 -7.51 4.78 -12.67
C GLN A 144 -6.65 3.70 -12.03
N THR A 145 -6.28 2.70 -12.82
CA THR A 145 -5.37 1.65 -12.39
C THR A 145 -4.08 1.73 -13.20
N GLN A 146 -2.96 1.79 -12.53
CA GLN A 146 -1.62 1.72 -13.10
C GLN A 146 -1.02 0.34 -12.87
N THR A 147 -0.13 -0.07 -13.79
CA THR A 147 0.67 -1.28 -13.65
C THR A 147 2.14 -0.90 -13.49
N TRP A 148 2.72 -1.22 -12.34
CA TRP A 148 4.13 -0.98 -12.07
C TRP A 148 4.93 -2.26 -12.28
N GLN A 149 6.17 -2.14 -12.78
CA GLN A 149 7.07 -3.25 -13.03
C GLN A 149 8.14 -3.35 -11.95
N GLN A 150 8.40 -4.55 -11.45
CA GLN A 150 9.49 -4.76 -10.51
C GLN A 150 10.84 -4.52 -11.18
N THR A 151 11.76 -3.87 -10.45
CA THR A 151 13.12 -3.65 -10.88
C THR A 151 14.10 -4.22 -9.87
N VAL A 152 15.17 -4.84 -10.35
CA VAL A 152 16.22 -5.44 -9.51
C VAL A 152 17.58 -4.75 -9.72
N ASP A 153 17.72 -3.98 -10.81
CA ASP A 153 18.89 -3.18 -11.13
C ASP A 153 18.87 -1.84 -10.35
N VAL A 154 20.04 -1.23 -10.20
CA VAL A 154 20.20 0.09 -9.59
C VAL A 154 20.63 1.07 -10.69
N LEU A 155 19.88 2.15 -10.82
CA LEU A 155 20.19 3.22 -11.79
C LEU A 155 21.07 4.30 -11.15
N PRO A 156 21.85 5.04 -11.95
CA PRO A 156 22.58 6.22 -11.48
C PRO A 156 21.63 7.20 -10.77
N GLY A 157 22.05 7.68 -9.60
CA GLY A 157 21.25 8.59 -8.76
C GLY A 157 20.11 7.93 -7.96
N GLN A 158 19.97 6.61 -8.02
CA GLN A 158 18.99 5.89 -7.21
C GLN A 158 19.42 5.82 -5.74
N LEU A 159 18.49 6.12 -4.83
CA LEU A 159 18.69 5.99 -3.40
C LEU A 159 18.63 4.50 -2.99
N VAL A 160 19.75 3.98 -2.49
CA VAL A 160 19.89 2.57 -2.09
C VAL A 160 19.98 2.38 -0.58
N GLY A 161 20.25 3.44 0.19
CA GLY A 161 20.33 3.42 1.65
C GLY A 161 19.00 3.04 2.29
N LEU A 162 19.03 2.63 3.55
CA LEU A 162 17.85 2.36 4.33
C LEU A 162 17.04 3.65 4.55
N THR A 163 15.74 3.51 4.79
CA THR A 163 14.88 4.65 5.10
C THR A 163 15.33 5.31 6.41
N GLY A 164 15.63 6.60 6.31
CA GLY A 164 16.22 7.38 7.40
C GLY A 164 17.74 7.59 7.30
N ASP A 165 18.43 6.82 6.46
CA ASP A 165 19.87 7.02 6.21
C ASP A 165 20.15 8.24 5.34
N VAL A 166 21.39 8.72 5.34
CA VAL A 166 21.82 9.87 4.53
C VAL A 166 21.64 9.65 3.04
N ASN A 167 21.83 8.41 2.56
CA ASN A 167 21.65 7.99 1.16
C ASN A 167 20.35 7.20 0.92
N GLY A 168 19.42 7.30 1.85
CA GLY A 168 18.13 6.64 1.81
C GLY A 168 16.97 7.62 1.72
N PRO A 169 15.75 7.11 1.51
CA PRO A 169 14.58 7.94 1.55
C PRO A 169 14.23 8.35 2.97
N ARG A 170 13.31 9.31 3.10
CA ARG A 170 12.93 9.93 4.36
C ARG A 170 11.47 9.65 4.67
N ALA A 171 11.23 8.97 5.79
CA ALA A 171 9.88 8.81 6.32
C ALA A 171 9.35 10.14 6.86
N ASP A 172 8.09 10.45 6.58
CA ASP A 172 7.41 11.57 7.18
C ASP A 172 6.98 11.19 8.61
N LYS A 173 7.55 11.88 9.59
CA LYS A 173 7.32 11.59 11.02
C LYS A 173 5.85 11.70 11.42
N GLU A 174 5.07 12.56 10.78
CA GLU A 174 3.64 12.73 11.07
C GLU A 174 2.85 11.48 10.67
N TRP A 175 3.30 10.75 9.67
CA TRP A 175 2.60 9.59 9.13
C TRP A 175 3.11 8.27 9.68
N ALA A 176 4.34 8.24 10.16
CA ALA A 176 4.83 7.09 10.92
C ALA A 176 4.00 6.86 12.19
N ASN A 177 3.40 7.92 12.74
CA ASN A 177 2.60 7.91 13.97
C ASN A 177 1.11 8.21 13.74
N ALA A 178 0.65 8.37 12.48
CA ALA A 178 -0.75 8.66 12.23
C ALA A 178 -1.64 7.51 12.74
N PRO A 179 -2.72 7.81 13.51
CA PRO A 179 -3.70 6.81 13.87
C PRO A 179 -4.26 6.16 12.61
N ALA A 180 -4.57 4.86 12.69
CA ALA A 180 -5.21 4.16 11.59
C ALA A 180 -6.42 4.95 11.08
N PRO A 181 -6.62 5.09 9.75
CA PRO A 181 -7.83 5.69 9.21
C PRO A 181 -9.04 4.98 9.83
N LYS A 182 -9.99 5.75 10.37
CA LYS A 182 -11.21 5.17 10.90
C LYS A 182 -11.89 4.37 9.78
N PRO A 183 -12.35 3.14 10.04
CA PRO A 183 -13.06 2.37 9.04
C PRO A 183 -14.20 3.22 8.49
N VAL A 184 -14.26 3.36 7.16
CA VAL A 184 -15.40 4.00 6.50
C VAL A 184 -16.60 3.11 6.81
N GLN A 185 -17.41 3.51 7.79
CA GLN A 185 -18.66 2.83 8.08
C GLN A 185 -19.51 2.91 6.80
N ALA A 186 -19.70 1.77 6.15
CA ALA A 186 -20.69 1.65 5.12
C ALA A 186 -22.04 1.99 5.78
N LYS A 187 -22.61 3.16 5.45
CA LYS A 187 -23.98 3.46 5.82
C LYS A 187 -24.85 2.36 5.21
N ALA A 188 -25.34 1.48 6.05
CA ALA A 188 -26.43 0.58 5.70
C ALA A 188 -27.60 1.45 5.21
N LYS A 189 -28.09 1.14 4.03
CA LYS A 189 -29.28 1.76 3.43
C LYS A 189 -30.41 0.73 3.53
#